data_b477aee0fffb3cd7d3b528d3a047b114
#
_entry.id   b477aee0fffb3cd7d3b528d3a047b114
#
_cell.length_a   1.000
_cell.length_b   1.000
_cell.length_c   1.000
_cell.angle_alpha   90.00
_cell.angle_beta   90.00
_cell.angle_gamma   90.00
#
_symmetry.space_group_name_H-M   'P 1'
#
loop_
_entity.id
_entity.type
_entity.pdbx_description
1 polymer ?
#
loop_
_entity_poly.entity_id
_entity_poly.type
_entity_poly.pdbx_seq_one_letter_code
_entity_poly.pdbx_strand_id
1 'polypeptide(L)'
;MSKVAWIGLGVMGYPMAGHLKASGHDVTVFNRTRAKAERWAAEHGGAIAATPAAAARGAEFVFACVGNDNDLRDVTLGPDGLFQALEPGAVFVDHTTASAEIARELYEIAKTRSAGALDAPVSGGQSGAETGKLTVMTGGDEADFAKAKPTIESYAKAVNLIGPAGSGQLTKMVNQICISGLIQGLAEALHFAMQAGLDMDKVIAAISKGTAQSWQMDNRWQTMIQGKFDYGFAVDWIRKDLAICFDEARRNGASLPVTALIDQFYADVQKMGGRRWDTSSLIARLERAGAKA
;
A
#
# COMPACT_ATOMS: atom_id res chain seq x y z
N MET A 1 17.97 -16.89 9.24
CA MET A 1 18.71 -15.93 8.38
C MET A 1 18.55 -16.42 6.96
N SER A 2 17.86 -15.66 6.12
CA SER A 2 17.52 -16.06 4.74
C SER A 2 18.11 -15.08 3.75
N LYS A 3 18.34 -15.54 2.51
CA LYS A 3 18.66 -14.66 1.38
C LYS A 3 17.35 -14.07 0.85
N VAL A 4 17.28 -12.75 0.79
CA VAL A 4 16.09 -11.99 0.43
C VAL A 4 16.41 -11.03 -0.72
N ALA A 5 15.57 -11.02 -1.74
CA ALA A 5 15.56 -9.97 -2.75
C ALA A 5 14.42 -8.98 -2.45
N TRP A 6 14.67 -7.68 -2.64
CA TRP A 6 13.65 -6.65 -2.51
C TRP A 6 13.59 -5.76 -3.75
N ILE A 7 12.42 -5.71 -4.40
CA ILE A 7 12.18 -4.99 -5.65
C ILE A 7 11.27 -3.79 -5.38
N GLY A 8 11.82 -2.57 -5.56
CA GLY A 8 11.05 -1.34 -5.36
C GLY A 8 11.29 -0.67 -4.01
N LEU A 9 12.03 0.44 -4.03
CA LEU A 9 12.38 1.26 -2.86
C LEU A 9 11.58 2.57 -2.87
N GLY A 10 10.25 2.44 -2.93
CA GLY A 10 9.32 3.54 -2.74
C GLY A 10 9.18 3.91 -1.25
N VAL A 11 8.21 4.78 -0.94
CA VAL A 11 7.91 5.22 0.43
C VAL A 11 7.68 4.03 1.39
N MET A 12 7.04 2.97 0.89
CA MET A 12 6.77 1.76 1.66
C MET A 12 7.95 0.78 1.62
N GLY A 13 8.44 0.45 0.43
CA GLY A 13 9.46 -0.59 0.25
C GLY A 13 10.82 -0.26 0.86
N TYR A 14 11.19 1.01 0.91
CA TYR A 14 12.48 1.44 1.47
C TYR A 14 12.65 1.05 2.95
N PRO A 15 11.73 1.44 3.86
CA PRO A 15 11.82 1.03 5.26
C PRO A 15 11.55 -0.47 5.48
N MET A 16 10.64 -1.10 4.71
CA MET A 16 10.38 -2.53 4.83
C MET A 16 11.63 -3.38 4.54
N ALA A 17 12.36 -3.06 3.46
CA ALA A 17 13.65 -3.69 3.16
C ALA A 17 14.69 -3.42 4.26
N GLY A 18 14.70 -2.22 4.86
CA GLY A 18 15.56 -1.85 5.99
C GLY A 18 15.31 -2.72 7.22
N HIS A 19 14.05 -2.97 7.57
CA HIS A 19 13.67 -3.86 8.67
C HIS A 19 14.14 -5.30 8.45
N LEU A 20 14.05 -5.83 7.22
CA LEU A 20 14.59 -7.16 6.89
C LEU A 20 16.09 -7.21 7.14
N LYS A 21 16.83 -6.19 6.71
CA LYS A 21 18.27 -6.11 6.95
C LYS A 21 18.60 -6.01 8.44
N ALA A 22 17.88 -5.18 9.19
CA ALA A 22 18.04 -5.04 10.64
C ALA A 22 17.71 -6.34 11.41
N SER A 23 16.80 -7.18 10.86
CA SER A 23 16.48 -8.51 11.40
C SER A 23 17.50 -9.59 11.03
N GLY A 24 18.60 -9.22 10.38
CA GLY A 24 19.73 -10.12 10.10
C GLY A 24 19.62 -10.92 8.81
N HIS A 25 18.67 -10.62 7.92
CA HIS A 25 18.59 -11.24 6.60
C HIS A 25 19.70 -10.73 5.67
N ASP A 26 20.09 -11.55 4.68
CA ASP A 26 20.98 -11.14 3.60
C ASP A 26 20.12 -10.53 2.48
N VAL A 27 20.13 -9.19 2.37
CA VAL A 27 19.21 -8.44 1.51
C VAL A 27 19.91 -7.89 0.29
N THR A 28 19.41 -8.24 -0.89
CA THR A 28 19.78 -7.65 -2.18
C THR A 28 18.61 -6.81 -2.70
N VAL A 29 18.85 -5.54 -2.99
CA VAL A 29 17.79 -4.63 -3.46
C VAL A 29 17.92 -4.29 -4.93
N PHE A 30 16.79 -4.06 -5.57
CA PHE A 30 16.70 -3.43 -6.89
C PHE A 30 15.69 -2.27 -6.86
N ASN A 31 16.04 -1.19 -7.52
CA ASN A 31 15.11 -0.10 -7.80
C ASN A 31 15.39 0.53 -9.17
N ARG A 32 14.33 0.83 -9.95
CA ARG A 32 14.44 1.48 -11.27
C ARG A 32 15.31 2.75 -11.24
N THR A 33 15.15 3.58 -10.21
CA THR A 33 16.04 4.71 -9.94
C THR A 33 17.21 4.22 -9.08
N ARG A 34 18.36 3.94 -9.70
CA ARG A 34 19.55 3.37 -9.07
C ARG A 34 20.03 4.15 -7.84
N ALA A 35 20.00 5.48 -7.88
CA ALA A 35 20.39 6.33 -6.76
C ALA A 35 19.62 6.05 -5.45
N LYS A 36 18.36 5.55 -5.55
CA LYS A 36 17.60 5.12 -4.35
C LYS A 36 18.17 3.84 -3.76
N ALA A 37 18.57 2.89 -4.58
CA ALA A 37 19.21 1.65 -4.13
C ALA A 37 20.59 1.93 -3.49
N GLU A 38 21.36 2.84 -4.08
CA GLU A 38 22.65 3.28 -3.55
C GLU A 38 22.49 3.96 -2.18
N ARG A 39 21.52 4.86 -2.03
CA ARG A 39 21.20 5.47 -0.74
C ARG A 39 20.77 4.42 0.29
N TRP A 40 19.91 3.48 -0.08
CA TRP A 40 19.47 2.43 0.81
C TRP A 40 20.64 1.56 1.27
N ALA A 41 21.52 1.14 0.36
CA ALA A 41 22.67 0.32 0.70
C ALA A 41 23.70 1.07 1.59
N ALA A 42 23.86 2.37 1.39
CA ALA A 42 24.69 3.21 2.26
C ALA A 42 24.13 3.34 3.68
N GLU A 43 22.81 3.38 3.82
CA GLU A 43 22.11 3.55 5.10
C GLU A 43 21.97 2.23 5.89
N HIS A 44 21.59 1.14 5.20
CA HIS A 44 21.22 -0.13 5.83
C HIS A 44 22.27 -1.24 5.64
N GLY A 45 23.17 -1.09 4.68
CA GLY A 45 24.01 -2.18 4.19
C GLY A 45 23.23 -3.13 3.29
N GLY A 46 23.92 -4.10 2.69
CA GLY A 46 23.32 -5.06 1.77
C GLY A 46 23.79 -4.84 0.32
N ALA A 47 23.35 -5.71 -0.58
CA ALA A 47 23.77 -5.70 -1.97
C ALA A 47 22.77 -4.94 -2.87
N ILE A 48 23.26 -4.43 -4.01
CA ILE A 48 22.45 -3.79 -5.05
C ILE A 48 22.56 -4.64 -6.31
N ALA A 49 21.42 -4.98 -6.90
CA ALA A 49 21.35 -5.65 -8.19
C ALA A 49 21.09 -4.66 -9.33
N ALA A 50 21.54 -5.00 -10.54
CA ALA A 50 21.31 -4.19 -11.74
C ALA A 50 19.92 -4.43 -12.35
N THR A 51 19.31 -5.61 -12.12
CA THR A 51 18.00 -6.00 -12.63
C THR A 51 17.21 -6.75 -11.57
N PRO A 52 15.86 -6.83 -11.69
CA PRO A 52 15.04 -7.67 -10.81
C PRO A 52 15.47 -9.14 -10.82
N ALA A 53 15.81 -9.71 -11.99
CA ALA A 53 16.31 -11.07 -12.12
C ALA A 53 17.64 -11.28 -11.38
N ALA A 54 18.57 -10.32 -11.48
CA ALA A 54 19.83 -10.39 -10.76
C ALA A 54 19.65 -10.34 -9.23
N ALA A 55 18.66 -9.57 -8.74
CA ALA A 55 18.32 -9.54 -7.34
C ALA A 55 17.73 -10.87 -6.85
N ALA A 56 16.85 -11.49 -7.65
CA ALA A 56 16.13 -12.71 -7.30
C ALA A 56 17.01 -13.97 -7.27
N ARG A 57 18.17 -13.94 -7.95
CA ARG A 57 19.03 -15.12 -8.07
C ARG A 57 19.52 -15.65 -6.73
N GLY A 58 19.19 -16.90 -6.43
CA GLY A 58 19.54 -17.59 -5.18
C GLY A 58 18.82 -17.07 -3.96
N ALA A 59 17.78 -16.23 -4.11
CA ALA A 59 16.96 -15.73 -3.01
C ALA A 59 15.92 -16.79 -2.60
N GLU A 60 15.75 -17.00 -1.29
CA GLU A 60 14.68 -17.82 -0.74
C GLU A 60 13.34 -17.10 -0.78
N PHE A 61 13.38 -15.79 -0.57
CA PHE A 61 12.21 -14.90 -0.63
C PHE A 61 12.48 -13.73 -1.55
N VAL A 62 11.53 -13.44 -2.44
CA VAL A 62 11.62 -12.30 -3.35
C VAL A 62 10.41 -11.40 -3.10
N PHE A 63 10.64 -10.22 -2.57
CA PHE A 63 9.59 -9.23 -2.28
C PHE A 63 9.51 -8.17 -3.36
N ALA A 64 8.29 -7.73 -3.70
CA ALA A 64 8.06 -6.58 -4.56
C ALA A 64 7.12 -5.57 -3.88
N CYS A 65 7.40 -4.27 -4.08
CA CYS A 65 6.51 -3.18 -3.71
C CYS A 65 6.67 -2.04 -4.71
N VAL A 66 5.86 -2.06 -5.77
CA VAL A 66 5.95 -1.13 -6.90
C VAL A 66 4.65 -0.31 -7.07
N GLY A 67 4.44 0.35 -8.20
CA GLY A 67 3.39 1.36 -8.33
C GLY A 67 1.99 0.81 -8.68
N ASN A 68 1.93 -0.14 -9.62
CA ASN A 68 0.69 -0.64 -10.23
C ASN A 68 0.93 -1.96 -10.96
N ASP A 69 -0.12 -2.50 -11.63
CA ASP A 69 -0.06 -3.76 -12.38
C ASP A 69 0.99 -3.76 -13.48
N ASN A 70 1.16 -2.65 -14.22
CA ASN A 70 2.15 -2.56 -15.29
C ASN A 70 3.58 -2.60 -14.73
N ASP A 71 3.86 -1.78 -13.71
CA ASP A 71 5.15 -1.82 -13.01
C ASP A 71 5.44 -3.22 -12.45
N LEU A 72 4.39 -3.90 -11.95
CA LEU A 72 4.52 -5.26 -11.41
C LEU A 72 4.83 -6.28 -12.53
N ARG A 73 4.13 -6.22 -13.67
CA ARG A 73 4.46 -7.06 -14.85
C ARG A 73 5.88 -6.82 -15.34
N ASP A 74 6.31 -5.56 -15.41
CA ASP A 74 7.65 -5.22 -15.88
C ASP A 74 8.74 -5.84 -14.99
N VAL A 75 8.61 -5.73 -13.65
CA VAL A 75 9.62 -6.24 -12.73
C VAL A 75 9.55 -7.76 -12.52
N THR A 76 8.41 -8.39 -12.84
CA THR A 76 8.21 -9.85 -12.68
C THR A 76 8.43 -10.61 -13.97
N LEU A 77 7.73 -10.23 -15.05
CA LEU A 77 7.63 -10.96 -16.31
C LEU A 77 8.45 -10.34 -17.45
N GLY A 78 8.91 -9.10 -17.29
CA GLY A 78 9.72 -8.40 -18.29
C GLY A 78 11.02 -9.16 -18.66
N PRO A 79 11.77 -8.70 -19.66
CA PRO A 79 13.00 -9.37 -20.14
C PRO A 79 14.03 -9.62 -19.04
N ASP A 80 14.14 -8.68 -18.07
CA ASP A 80 15.00 -8.77 -16.89
C ASP A 80 14.19 -8.99 -15.60
N GLY A 81 12.97 -9.50 -15.73
CA GLY A 81 12.02 -9.71 -14.64
C GLY A 81 12.49 -10.81 -13.66
N LEU A 82 12.09 -10.66 -12.40
CA LEU A 82 12.53 -11.54 -11.32
C LEU A 82 12.18 -13.02 -11.56
N PHE A 83 11.09 -13.32 -12.28
CA PHE A 83 10.70 -14.70 -12.58
C PHE A 83 11.68 -15.40 -13.54
N GLN A 84 12.55 -14.69 -14.26
CA GLN A 84 13.61 -15.32 -15.04
C GLN A 84 14.66 -16.03 -14.17
N ALA A 85 14.75 -15.65 -12.89
CA ALA A 85 15.73 -16.19 -11.94
C ALA A 85 15.09 -16.70 -10.64
N LEU A 86 13.77 -16.78 -10.58
CA LEU A 86 13.05 -17.35 -9.44
C LEU A 86 13.29 -18.86 -9.38
N GLU A 87 13.93 -19.33 -8.33
CA GLU A 87 14.33 -20.73 -8.19
C GLU A 87 13.19 -21.60 -7.63
N PRO A 88 13.19 -22.92 -7.92
CA PRO A 88 12.26 -23.86 -7.32
C PRO A 88 12.30 -23.80 -5.79
N GLY A 89 11.14 -23.74 -5.16
CA GLY A 89 10.98 -23.63 -3.72
C GLY A 89 11.16 -22.22 -3.16
N ALA A 90 11.56 -21.21 -3.95
CA ALA A 90 11.51 -19.81 -3.52
C ALA A 90 10.06 -19.32 -3.41
N VAL A 91 9.82 -18.29 -2.60
CA VAL A 91 8.50 -17.65 -2.47
C VAL A 91 8.58 -16.19 -2.91
N PHE A 92 7.79 -15.85 -3.92
CA PHE A 92 7.53 -14.46 -4.32
C PHE A 92 6.43 -13.87 -3.43
N VAL A 93 6.64 -12.66 -2.92
CA VAL A 93 5.68 -11.95 -2.06
C VAL A 93 5.47 -10.53 -2.61
N ASP A 94 4.26 -10.24 -3.09
CA ASP A 94 3.92 -8.94 -3.66
C ASP A 94 3.18 -8.06 -2.66
N HIS A 95 3.80 -6.97 -2.24
CA HIS A 95 3.18 -5.94 -1.39
C HIS A 95 2.56 -4.78 -2.18
N THR A 96 2.63 -4.82 -3.50
CA THR A 96 2.00 -3.80 -4.35
C THR A 96 0.48 -3.82 -4.16
N THR A 97 -0.15 -2.67 -4.07
CA THR A 97 -1.60 -2.60 -4.24
C THR A 97 -1.90 -2.66 -5.75
N ALA A 98 -2.35 -3.83 -6.19
CA ALA A 98 -2.58 -4.22 -7.57
C ALA A 98 -3.94 -4.91 -7.76
N SER A 99 -4.27 -5.34 -8.97
CA SER A 99 -5.49 -6.10 -9.22
C SER A 99 -5.39 -7.54 -8.67
N ALA A 100 -6.52 -8.13 -8.32
CA ALA A 100 -6.58 -9.55 -7.98
C ALA A 100 -6.30 -10.44 -9.22
N GLU A 101 -6.46 -9.89 -10.41
CA GLU A 101 -6.18 -10.57 -11.68
C GLU A 101 -4.69 -10.81 -11.85
N ILE A 102 -3.86 -9.76 -11.70
CA ILE A 102 -2.41 -9.93 -11.80
C ILE A 102 -1.87 -10.81 -10.67
N ALA A 103 -2.44 -10.74 -9.47
CA ALA A 103 -2.04 -11.62 -8.37
C ALA A 103 -2.23 -13.10 -8.73
N ARG A 104 -3.37 -13.45 -9.32
CA ARG A 104 -3.65 -14.82 -9.80
C ARG A 104 -2.77 -15.21 -10.98
N GLU A 105 -2.55 -14.28 -11.93
CA GLU A 105 -1.63 -14.50 -13.06
C GLU A 105 -0.22 -14.87 -12.58
N LEU A 106 0.34 -14.08 -11.66
CA LEU A 106 1.68 -14.31 -11.12
C LEU A 106 1.76 -15.58 -10.29
N TYR A 107 0.71 -15.92 -9.54
CA TYR A 107 0.61 -17.16 -8.81
C TYR A 107 0.68 -18.38 -9.73
N GLU A 108 -0.10 -18.41 -10.82
CA GLU A 108 -0.06 -19.53 -11.78
C GLU A 108 1.31 -19.65 -12.46
N ILE A 109 1.93 -18.53 -12.83
CA ILE A 109 3.27 -18.53 -13.45
C ILE A 109 4.32 -19.04 -12.45
N ALA A 110 4.29 -18.62 -11.18
CA ALA A 110 5.20 -19.10 -10.14
C ALA A 110 5.11 -20.62 -9.99
N LYS A 111 3.90 -21.19 -9.99
CA LYS A 111 3.67 -22.64 -9.94
C LYS A 111 4.32 -23.40 -11.09
N THR A 112 4.32 -22.87 -12.30
CA THR A 112 5.01 -23.49 -13.45
C THR A 112 6.52 -23.57 -13.24
N ARG A 113 7.07 -22.79 -12.29
CA ARG A 113 8.49 -22.76 -11.91
C ARG A 113 8.77 -23.53 -10.61
N SER A 114 7.78 -24.24 -10.07
CA SER A 114 7.86 -24.89 -8.77
C SER A 114 8.21 -23.92 -7.63
N ALA A 115 7.78 -22.65 -7.74
CA ALA A 115 7.93 -21.59 -6.75
C ALA A 115 6.58 -21.19 -6.17
N GLY A 116 6.58 -20.66 -4.95
CA GLY A 116 5.39 -20.08 -4.32
C GLY A 116 5.17 -18.62 -4.74
N ALA A 117 3.91 -18.14 -4.65
CA ALA A 117 3.59 -16.73 -4.79
C ALA A 117 2.45 -16.33 -3.86
N LEU A 118 2.62 -15.16 -3.23
CA LEU A 118 1.68 -14.56 -2.29
C LEU A 118 1.39 -13.12 -2.72
N ASP A 119 0.13 -12.76 -2.86
CA ASP A 119 -0.29 -11.37 -2.87
C ASP A 119 -0.49 -10.90 -1.43
N ALA A 120 0.24 -9.88 -1.04
CA ALA A 120 0.39 -9.49 0.36
C ALA A 120 0.35 -7.96 0.56
N PRO A 121 -0.65 -7.24 0.00
CA PRO A 121 -0.75 -5.80 0.19
C PRO A 121 -0.84 -5.43 1.66
N VAL A 122 -0.43 -4.19 1.96
CA VAL A 122 -0.25 -3.72 3.34
C VAL A 122 -1.16 -2.56 3.70
N SER A 123 -1.43 -2.42 4.98
CA SER A 123 -2.10 -1.27 5.60
C SER A 123 -1.29 -0.75 6.79
N GLY A 124 -1.36 0.58 7.03
CA GLY A 124 -0.60 1.28 8.08
C GLY A 124 0.14 2.51 7.55
N GLY A 125 0.19 2.70 6.23
CA GLY A 125 0.83 3.85 5.57
C GLY A 125 2.32 3.95 5.83
N GLN A 126 2.90 5.11 5.51
CA GLN A 126 4.32 5.39 5.67
C GLN A 126 4.79 5.17 7.11
N SER A 127 4.07 5.71 8.09
CA SER A 127 4.41 5.56 9.51
C SER A 127 4.42 4.08 9.96
N GLY A 128 3.46 3.27 9.47
CA GLY A 128 3.44 1.84 9.73
C GLY A 128 4.65 1.12 9.13
N ALA A 129 5.07 1.50 7.94
CA ALA A 129 6.26 0.94 7.29
C ALA A 129 7.55 1.33 8.04
N GLU A 130 7.70 2.61 8.39
CA GLU A 130 8.87 3.13 9.11
C GLU A 130 9.02 2.54 10.52
N THR A 131 7.90 2.29 11.20
CA THR A 131 7.91 1.75 12.58
C THR A 131 7.82 0.23 12.66
N GLY A 132 7.79 -0.49 11.52
CA GLY A 132 7.66 -1.95 11.48
C GLY A 132 6.32 -2.47 12.02
N LYS A 133 5.23 -1.70 11.85
CA LYS A 133 3.90 -1.99 12.43
C LYS A 133 2.81 -2.13 11.38
N LEU A 134 3.15 -2.63 10.21
CA LEU A 134 2.17 -2.85 9.15
C LEU A 134 1.20 -4.00 9.49
N THR A 135 0.04 -3.96 8.88
CA THR A 135 -0.88 -5.10 8.77
C THR A 135 -0.80 -5.61 7.34
N VAL A 136 -0.56 -6.91 7.17
CA VAL A 136 -0.42 -7.58 5.88
C VAL A 136 -1.62 -8.49 5.65
N MET A 137 -2.25 -8.34 4.49
CA MET A 137 -3.39 -9.14 4.04
C MET A 137 -2.90 -10.09 2.93
N THR A 138 -2.81 -11.37 3.22
CA THR A 138 -2.15 -12.32 2.31
C THR A 138 -3.15 -13.24 1.62
N GLY A 139 -2.98 -13.41 0.31
CA GLY A 139 -3.61 -14.45 -0.49
C GLY A 139 -2.56 -15.40 -1.05
N GLY A 140 -2.88 -16.69 -1.13
CA GLY A 140 -2.01 -17.74 -1.67
C GLY A 140 -2.09 -19.06 -0.91
N ASP A 141 -1.14 -19.94 -1.15
CA ASP A 141 -1.10 -21.26 -0.51
C ASP A 141 -0.63 -21.15 0.95
N GLU A 142 -1.24 -21.95 1.83
CA GLU A 142 -0.94 -21.98 3.27
C GLU A 142 0.51 -22.36 3.57
N ALA A 143 1.09 -23.27 2.78
CA ALA A 143 2.48 -23.69 2.94
C ALA A 143 3.47 -22.55 2.63
N ASP A 144 3.23 -21.80 1.55
CA ASP A 144 4.04 -20.63 1.17
C ASP A 144 3.89 -19.51 2.19
N PHE A 145 2.66 -19.28 2.66
CA PHE A 145 2.37 -18.34 3.73
C PHE A 145 3.12 -18.68 5.02
N ALA A 146 3.03 -19.93 5.47
CA ALA A 146 3.72 -20.38 6.69
C ALA A 146 5.24 -20.21 6.59
N LYS A 147 5.81 -20.43 5.39
CA LYS A 147 7.23 -20.25 5.09
C LYS A 147 7.64 -18.78 5.11
N ALA A 148 6.85 -17.88 4.49
CA ALA A 148 7.18 -16.47 4.35
C ALA A 148 6.84 -15.61 5.59
N LYS A 149 5.83 -16.00 6.37
CA LYS A 149 5.31 -15.24 7.52
C LYS A 149 6.39 -14.76 8.49
N PRO A 150 7.34 -15.58 8.97
CA PRO A 150 8.37 -15.14 9.91
C PRO A 150 9.26 -14.01 9.35
N THR A 151 9.50 -14.02 8.03
CA THR A 151 10.26 -12.96 7.35
C THR A 151 9.44 -11.69 7.24
N ILE A 152 8.15 -11.78 6.93
CA ILE A 152 7.22 -10.65 6.82
C ILE A 152 7.02 -9.96 8.20
N GLU A 153 7.04 -10.71 9.29
CA GLU A 153 6.92 -10.20 10.66
C GLU A 153 8.07 -9.25 11.07
N SER A 154 9.16 -9.18 10.31
CA SER A 154 10.23 -8.18 10.51
C SER A 154 9.74 -6.72 10.39
N TYR A 155 8.67 -6.47 9.65
CA TYR A 155 8.10 -5.12 9.41
C TYR A 155 6.58 -5.04 9.61
N ALA A 156 5.98 -6.08 10.16
CA ALA A 156 4.54 -6.17 10.35
C ALA A 156 4.15 -6.60 11.76
N LYS A 157 3.15 -5.93 12.33
CA LYS A 157 2.54 -6.32 13.61
C LYS A 157 1.46 -7.39 13.48
N ALA A 158 0.92 -7.59 12.27
CA ALA A 158 -0.11 -8.57 11.98
C ALA A 158 0.02 -9.06 10.53
N VAL A 159 0.06 -10.37 10.34
CA VAL A 159 0.17 -11.04 9.04
C VAL A 159 -0.90 -12.11 8.98
N ASN A 160 -1.88 -11.94 8.08
CA ASN A 160 -3.06 -12.78 8.02
C ASN A 160 -3.21 -13.42 6.63
N LEU A 161 -3.35 -14.74 6.60
CA LEU A 161 -3.80 -15.43 5.39
C LEU A 161 -5.32 -15.31 5.30
N ILE A 162 -5.79 -14.76 4.17
CA ILE A 162 -7.22 -14.50 3.95
C ILE A 162 -7.87 -15.63 3.14
N GLY A 163 -7.11 -16.19 2.19
CA GLY A 163 -7.63 -17.24 1.30
C GLY A 163 -6.67 -17.48 0.12
N PRO A 164 -7.16 -18.04 -0.99
CA PRO A 164 -6.34 -18.33 -2.16
C PRO A 164 -5.80 -17.05 -2.82
N ALA A 165 -4.94 -17.21 -3.83
CA ALA A 165 -4.32 -16.10 -4.57
C ALA A 165 -5.34 -15.07 -5.05
N GLY A 166 -5.04 -13.79 -4.84
CA GLY A 166 -5.92 -12.64 -5.07
C GLY A 166 -6.75 -12.22 -3.87
N SER A 167 -6.85 -13.04 -2.81
CA SER A 167 -7.65 -12.70 -1.61
C SER A 167 -7.04 -11.55 -0.81
N GLY A 168 -5.74 -11.41 -0.80
CA GLY A 168 -5.05 -10.27 -0.19
C GLY A 168 -5.41 -8.96 -0.90
N GLN A 169 -5.34 -8.94 -2.23
CA GLN A 169 -5.71 -7.77 -3.05
C GLN A 169 -7.19 -7.41 -2.89
N LEU A 170 -8.09 -8.40 -2.91
CA LEU A 170 -9.53 -8.19 -2.65
C LEU A 170 -9.75 -7.57 -1.27
N THR A 171 -9.05 -8.06 -0.25
CA THR A 171 -9.13 -7.50 1.11
C THR A 171 -8.57 -6.08 1.15
N LYS A 172 -7.51 -5.79 0.41
CA LYS A 172 -7.00 -4.43 0.27
C LYS A 172 -8.03 -3.51 -0.40
N MET A 173 -8.77 -3.98 -1.40
CA MET A 173 -9.87 -3.20 -2.01
C MET A 173 -10.95 -2.85 -0.98
N VAL A 174 -11.37 -3.80 -0.13
CA VAL A 174 -12.29 -3.54 0.99
C VAL A 174 -11.74 -2.45 1.90
N ASN A 175 -10.46 -2.53 2.27
CA ASN A 175 -9.80 -1.50 3.09
C ASN A 175 -9.83 -0.11 2.42
N GLN A 176 -9.56 -0.03 1.11
CA GLN A 176 -9.51 1.25 0.39
C GLN A 176 -10.92 1.88 0.23
N ILE A 177 -11.94 1.07 0.02
CA ILE A 177 -13.35 1.50 0.03
C ILE A 177 -13.71 2.10 1.40
N CYS A 178 -13.38 1.41 2.49
CA CYS A 178 -13.64 1.91 3.85
C CYS A 178 -12.89 3.22 4.13
N ILE A 179 -11.58 3.29 3.81
CA ILE A 179 -10.77 4.49 4.06
C ILE A 179 -11.35 5.70 3.33
N SER A 180 -11.72 5.56 2.07
CA SER A 180 -12.26 6.68 1.29
C SER A 180 -13.54 7.25 1.92
N GLY A 181 -14.45 6.38 2.35
CA GLY A 181 -15.69 6.78 3.04
C GLY A 181 -15.44 7.45 4.38
N LEU A 182 -14.54 6.88 5.20
CA LEU A 182 -14.18 7.43 6.52
C LEU A 182 -13.56 8.82 6.41
N ILE A 183 -12.65 9.04 5.46
CA ILE A 183 -12.01 10.35 5.27
C ILE A 183 -13.01 11.39 4.77
N GLN A 184 -13.89 11.04 3.82
CA GLN A 184 -14.90 11.97 3.34
C GLN A 184 -15.88 12.36 4.45
N GLY A 185 -16.39 11.38 5.22
CA GLY A 185 -17.27 11.66 6.35
C GLY A 185 -16.61 12.55 7.41
N LEU A 186 -15.33 12.31 7.72
CA LEU A 186 -14.57 13.16 8.63
C LEU A 186 -14.37 14.58 8.06
N ALA A 187 -14.07 14.72 6.77
CA ALA A 187 -13.90 16.01 6.11
C ALA A 187 -15.17 16.87 6.22
N GLU A 188 -16.34 16.28 5.94
CA GLU A 188 -17.64 16.97 6.08
C GLU A 188 -17.95 17.33 7.53
N ALA A 189 -17.70 16.42 8.47
CA ALA A 189 -17.94 16.65 9.88
C ALA A 189 -17.07 17.80 10.44
N LEU A 190 -15.77 17.82 10.09
CA LEU A 190 -14.88 18.89 10.50
C LEU A 190 -15.29 20.23 9.87
N HIS A 191 -15.59 20.24 8.58
CA HIS A 191 -16.06 21.44 7.89
C HIS A 191 -17.37 21.98 8.53
N PHE A 192 -18.35 21.10 8.79
CA PHE A 192 -19.58 21.48 9.49
C PHE A 192 -19.30 22.11 10.86
N ALA A 193 -18.43 21.49 11.66
CA ALA A 193 -18.09 21.99 12.99
C ALA A 193 -17.40 23.37 12.93
N MET A 194 -16.52 23.58 11.95
CA MET A 194 -15.89 24.88 11.70
C MET A 194 -16.93 25.96 11.34
N GLN A 195 -17.87 25.65 10.43
CA GLN A 195 -18.95 26.58 10.05
C GLN A 195 -19.91 26.90 11.21
N ALA A 196 -20.10 25.95 12.12
CA ALA A 196 -20.89 26.13 13.33
C ALA A 196 -20.15 26.86 14.45
N GLY A 197 -18.89 27.23 14.28
CA GLY A 197 -18.08 27.93 15.27
C GLY A 197 -17.75 27.08 16.51
N LEU A 198 -17.72 25.74 16.37
CA LEU A 198 -17.41 24.85 17.49
C LEU A 198 -15.90 24.79 17.77
N ASP A 199 -15.57 24.57 19.03
CA ASP A 199 -14.22 24.29 19.48
C ASP A 199 -13.83 22.87 19.06
N MET A 200 -12.89 22.76 18.11
CA MET A 200 -12.53 21.47 17.50
C MET A 200 -11.88 20.51 18.48
N ASP A 201 -11.08 20.99 19.43
CA ASP A 201 -10.46 20.13 20.46
C ASP A 201 -11.55 19.47 21.32
N LYS A 202 -12.57 20.25 21.71
CA LYS A 202 -13.69 19.73 22.51
C LYS A 202 -14.56 18.77 21.71
N VAL A 203 -14.83 19.08 20.44
CA VAL A 203 -15.61 18.20 19.55
C VAL A 203 -14.91 16.86 19.42
N ILE A 204 -13.63 16.84 19.05
CA ILE A 204 -12.89 15.61 18.87
C ILE A 204 -12.75 14.84 20.18
N ALA A 205 -12.46 15.51 21.30
CA ALA A 205 -12.40 14.87 22.62
C ALA A 205 -13.72 14.15 22.97
N ALA A 206 -14.85 14.74 22.59
CA ALA A 206 -16.16 14.17 22.87
C ALA A 206 -16.49 12.93 22.01
N ILE A 207 -16.11 12.93 20.71
CA ILE A 207 -16.54 11.87 19.78
C ILE A 207 -15.47 10.80 19.50
N SER A 208 -14.19 11.05 19.79
CA SER A 208 -13.08 10.12 19.48
C SER A 208 -13.08 8.84 20.33
N LYS A 209 -13.92 8.77 21.37
CA LYS A 209 -14.10 7.56 22.18
C LYS A 209 -15.44 6.86 21.93
N GLY A 210 -16.24 7.40 21.01
CA GLY A 210 -17.55 6.88 20.65
C GLY A 210 -17.55 6.08 19.34
N THR A 211 -18.75 5.78 18.86
CA THR A 211 -18.97 4.95 17.65
C THR A 211 -18.49 5.59 16.35
N ALA A 212 -18.26 6.89 16.32
CA ALA A 212 -17.73 7.62 15.17
C ALA A 212 -16.19 7.60 15.07
N GLN A 213 -15.50 7.02 16.05
CA GLN A 213 -14.03 6.95 16.09
C GLN A 213 -13.47 6.25 14.85
N SER A 214 -12.35 6.76 14.35
CA SER A 214 -11.56 6.13 13.32
C SER A 214 -10.08 6.49 13.47
N TRP A 215 -9.21 5.67 12.88
CA TRP A 215 -7.78 6.01 12.82
C TRP A 215 -7.55 7.37 12.15
N GLN A 216 -8.34 7.71 11.14
CA GLN A 216 -8.28 9.00 10.45
C GLN A 216 -8.65 10.15 11.37
N MET A 217 -9.69 9.98 12.20
CA MET A 217 -10.05 10.96 13.22
C MET A 217 -8.87 11.18 14.19
N ASP A 218 -8.30 10.12 14.75
CA ASP A 218 -7.23 10.24 15.76
C ASP A 218 -5.93 10.84 15.18
N ASN A 219 -5.65 10.63 13.89
CA ASN A 219 -4.33 10.94 13.32
C ASN A 219 -4.33 12.02 12.24
N ARG A 220 -5.48 12.55 11.81
CA ARG A 220 -5.59 13.48 10.67
C ARG A 220 -6.38 14.75 10.93
N TRP A 221 -7.28 14.78 11.88
CA TRP A 221 -8.16 15.93 12.06
C TRP A 221 -7.43 17.27 12.22
N GLN A 222 -6.31 17.31 12.97
CA GLN A 222 -5.54 18.54 13.19
C GLN A 222 -4.92 19.06 11.90
N THR A 223 -4.29 18.18 11.12
CA THR A 223 -3.68 18.57 9.85
C THR A 223 -4.72 18.92 8.79
N MET A 224 -5.91 18.32 8.85
CA MET A 224 -7.04 18.64 7.98
C MET A 224 -7.51 20.09 8.20
N ILE A 225 -7.78 20.49 9.44
CA ILE A 225 -8.22 21.86 9.73
C ILE A 225 -7.10 22.91 9.57
N GLN A 226 -5.84 22.49 9.52
CA GLN A 226 -4.68 23.36 9.28
C GLN A 226 -4.31 23.47 7.80
N GLY A 227 -5.01 22.77 6.89
CA GLY A 227 -4.67 22.75 5.47
C GLY A 227 -3.31 22.13 5.14
N LYS A 228 -2.79 21.23 5.98
CA LYS A 228 -1.48 20.58 5.81
C LYS A 228 -1.64 19.19 5.23
N PHE A 229 -1.16 18.99 3.99
CA PHE A 229 -1.37 17.74 3.26
C PHE A 229 -0.10 17.16 2.61
N ASP A 230 1.08 17.76 2.82
CA ASP A 230 2.34 17.36 2.15
C ASP A 230 3.00 16.13 2.82
N TYR A 231 2.22 15.06 3.05
CA TYR A 231 2.68 13.82 3.67
C TYR A 231 1.72 12.66 3.32
N GLY A 232 2.06 11.47 3.80
CA GLY A 232 1.15 10.33 3.90
C GLY A 232 0.83 9.66 2.56
N PHE A 233 -0.46 9.45 2.30
CA PHE A 233 -0.97 8.67 1.18
C PHE A 233 -1.56 9.56 0.10
N ALA A 234 -0.84 9.71 -1.02
CA ALA A 234 -1.17 10.65 -2.08
C ALA A 234 -2.50 10.37 -2.79
N VAL A 235 -3.20 11.45 -3.16
CA VAL A 235 -4.46 11.41 -3.94
C VAL A 235 -4.32 10.62 -5.24
N ASP A 236 -3.21 10.72 -5.97
CA ASP A 236 -2.99 9.90 -7.17
C ASP A 236 -3.05 8.40 -6.87
N TRP A 237 -2.55 7.97 -5.72
CA TRP A 237 -2.54 6.56 -5.35
C TRP A 237 -3.90 6.05 -4.88
N ILE A 238 -4.65 6.83 -4.09
CA ILE A 238 -6.01 6.40 -3.72
C ILE A 238 -6.90 6.31 -4.95
N ARG A 239 -6.80 7.24 -5.91
CA ARG A 239 -7.57 7.16 -7.15
C ARG A 239 -7.21 5.94 -7.99
N LYS A 240 -5.92 5.58 -8.07
CA LYS A 240 -5.51 4.31 -8.67
C LYS A 240 -6.15 3.11 -7.96
N ASP A 241 -6.13 3.10 -6.63
CA ASP A 241 -6.69 2.00 -5.84
C ASP A 241 -8.22 1.89 -6.02
N LEU A 242 -8.94 3.03 -6.05
CA LEU A 242 -10.37 3.03 -6.31
C LEU A 242 -10.71 2.58 -7.74
N ALA A 243 -9.88 2.89 -8.74
CA ALA A 243 -10.04 2.38 -10.09
C ALA A 243 -9.98 0.84 -10.12
N ILE A 244 -9.03 0.23 -9.39
CA ILE A 244 -8.96 -1.24 -9.23
C ILE A 244 -10.24 -1.77 -8.56
N CYS A 245 -10.77 -1.08 -7.53
CA CYS A 245 -12.03 -1.46 -6.89
C CYS A 245 -13.21 -1.43 -7.87
N PHE A 246 -13.29 -0.43 -8.76
CA PHE A 246 -14.36 -0.36 -9.77
C PHE A 246 -14.23 -1.43 -10.84
N ASP A 247 -13.00 -1.76 -11.27
CA ASP A 247 -12.77 -2.85 -12.20
C ASP A 247 -13.24 -4.19 -11.61
N GLU A 248 -12.90 -4.46 -10.37
CA GLU A 248 -13.33 -5.67 -9.67
C GLU A 248 -14.85 -5.67 -9.41
N ALA A 249 -15.43 -4.52 -9.04
CA ALA A 249 -16.87 -4.39 -8.84
C ALA A 249 -17.67 -4.71 -10.10
N ARG A 250 -17.16 -4.34 -11.30
CA ARG A 250 -17.78 -4.73 -12.59
C ARG A 250 -17.74 -6.23 -12.84
N ARG A 251 -16.73 -6.95 -12.32
CA ARG A 251 -16.59 -8.41 -12.46
C ARG A 251 -17.48 -9.18 -11.48
N ASN A 252 -17.54 -8.72 -10.23
CA ASN A 252 -18.23 -9.44 -9.15
C ASN A 252 -19.66 -8.94 -8.88
N GLY A 253 -20.11 -7.88 -9.58
CA GLY A 253 -21.46 -7.32 -9.47
C GLY A 253 -21.69 -6.41 -8.25
N ALA A 254 -20.63 -6.03 -7.50
CA ALA A 254 -20.76 -5.14 -6.36
C ALA A 254 -21.16 -3.71 -6.79
N SER A 255 -22.00 -3.04 -5.99
CA SER A 255 -22.40 -1.65 -6.21
C SER A 255 -21.61 -0.72 -5.28
N LEU A 256 -20.90 0.26 -5.83
CA LEU A 256 -20.02 1.19 -5.10
C LEU A 256 -20.38 2.67 -5.34
N PRO A 257 -21.65 3.11 -5.14
CA PRO A 257 -22.08 4.47 -5.49
C PRO A 257 -21.36 5.55 -4.68
N VAL A 258 -21.18 5.36 -3.38
CA VAL A 258 -20.49 6.31 -2.49
C VAL A 258 -19.00 6.40 -2.87
N THR A 259 -18.35 5.28 -3.10
CA THR A 259 -16.93 5.23 -3.54
C THR A 259 -16.72 5.96 -4.87
N ALA A 260 -17.66 5.80 -5.82
CA ALA A 260 -17.60 6.49 -7.10
C ALA A 260 -17.74 8.01 -6.95
N LEU A 261 -18.62 8.48 -6.07
CA LEU A 261 -18.75 9.90 -5.76
C LEU A 261 -17.47 10.46 -5.13
N ILE A 262 -16.88 9.73 -4.18
CA ILE A 262 -15.63 10.15 -3.52
C ILE A 262 -14.46 10.17 -4.50
N ASP A 263 -14.37 9.25 -5.47
CA ASP A 263 -13.36 9.33 -6.51
C ASP A 263 -13.48 10.64 -7.32
N GLN A 264 -14.70 11.10 -7.63
CA GLN A 264 -14.89 12.40 -8.28
C GLN A 264 -14.41 13.56 -7.39
N PHE A 265 -14.63 13.48 -6.08
CA PHE A 265 -14.10 14.48 -5.15
C PHE A 265 -12.58 14.51 -5.13
N TYR A 266 -11.92 13.36 -5.18
CA TYR A 266 -10.45 13.30 -5.36
C TYR A 266 -10.00 13.85 -6.72
N ALA A 267 -10.79 13.67 -7.79
CA ALA A 267 -10.50 14.30 -9.08
C ALA A 267 -10.51 15.84 -8.97
N ASP A 268 -11.42 16.41 -8.18
CA ASP A 268 -11.43 17.83 -7.93
C ASP A 268 -10.19 18.30 -7.14
N VAL A 269 -9.76 17.54 -6.14
CA VAL A 269 -8.50 17.80 -5.42
C VAL A 269 -7.30 17.78 -6.37
N GLN A 270 -7.25 16.85 -7.33
CA GLN A 270 -6.20 16.83 -8.36
C GLN A 270 -6.21 18.12 -9.22
N LYS A 271 -7.40 18.61 -9.63
CA LYS A 271 -7.54 19.89 -10.37
C LYS A 271 -7.10 21.10 -9.54
N MET A 272 -7.19 21.01 -8.22
CA MET A 272 -6.69 22.04 -7.30
C MET A 272 -5.16 22.03 -7.16
N GLY A 273 -4.45 21.11 -7.82
CA GLY A 273 -3.00 20.92 -7.71
C GLY A 273 -2.60 19.88 -6.67
N GLY A 274 -3.56 19.22 -5.99
CA GLY A 274 -3.35 18.30 -4.88
C GLY A 274 -3.04 16.86 -5.25
N ARG A 275 -2.45 16.59 -6.43
CA ARG A 275 -2.12 15.23 -6.88
C ARG A 275 -1.29 14.43 -5.88
N ARG A 276 -0.38 15.12 -5.18
CA ARG A 276 0.54 14.53 -4.20
C ARG A 276 0.13 14.76 -2.75
N TRP A 277 -0.96 15.48 -2.51
CA TRP A 277 -1.50 15.69 -1.18
C TRP A 277 -2.02 14.40 -0.57
N ASP A 278 -1.97 14.31 0.76
CA ASP A 278 -2.58 13.20 1.52
C ASP A 278 -4.09 13.09 1.23
N THR A 279 -4.61 11.88 1.29
CA THR A 279 -6.04 11.60 1.07
C THR A 279 -6.97 12.42 1.95
N SER A 280 -6.51 12.89 3.11
CA SER A 280 -7.26 13.78 4.01
C SER A 280 -7.54 15.17 3.42
N SER A 281 -6.94 15.52 2.29
CA SER A 281 -7.15 16.80 1.57
C SER A 281 -8.56 16.97 0.97
N LEU A 282 -9.46 16.01 1.10
CA LEU A 282 -10.87 16.16 0.71
C LEU A 282 -11.55 17.36 1.38
N ILE A 283 -11.14 17.76 2.58
CA ILE A 283 -11.65 18.94 3.27
C ILE A 283 -11.35 20.25 2.51
N ALA A 284 -10.19 20.36 1.86
CA ALA A 284 -9.82 21.56 1.10
C ALA A 284 -10.79 21.87 -0.05
N ARG A 285 -11.45 20.86 -0.60
CA ARG A 285 -12.51 21.02 -1.61
C ARG A 285 -13.74 21.73 -1.05
N LEU A 286 -14.12 21.41 0.20
CA LEU A 286 -15.29 21.98 0.87
C LEU A 286 -15.05 23.45 1.22
N GLU A 287 -13.87 23.79 1.72
CA GLU A 287 -13.47 25.17 2.03
C GLU A 287 -13.49 26.05 0.79
N ARG A 288 -12.98 25.56 -0.36
CA ARG A 288 -12.98 26.30 -1.62
C ARG A 288 -14.39 26.52 -2.18
N ALA A 289 -15.31 25.57 -1.97
CA ALA A 289 -16.70 25.74 -2.38
C ALA A 289 -17.42 26.82 -1.55
N GLY A 290 -17.12 26.93 -0.26
CA GLY A 290 -17.66 27.97 0.64
C GLY A 290 -17.09 29.38 0.39
N ALA A 291 -15.84 29.48 -0.10
CA ALA A 291 -15.20 30.77 -0.35
C ALA A 291 -15.72 31.50 -1.61
N LYS A 292 -16.62 30.93 -2.40
CA LYS A 292 -17.22 31.51 -3.61
C LYS A 292 -18.64 32.10 -3.38
N ALA A 293 -19.12 32.09 -2.15
CA ALA A 293 -20.35 32.78 -1.76
C ALA A 293 -20.02 34.06 -0.97
#